data_90286f260477a7ad92e8bdd674ae321d
#
_entry.id   90286f260477a7ad92e8bdd674ae321d
#
_cell.length_a   1.000
_cell.length_b   1.000
_cell.length_c   1.000
_cell.angle_alpha   90.00
_cell.angle_beta   90.00
_cell.angle_gamma   90.00
#
_symmetry.space_group_name_H-M   'P 1'
#
loop_
_entity.id
_entity.type
_entity.pdbx_description
1 polymer ?
#
loop_
_entity_poly.entity_id
_entity_poly.type
_entity_poly.pdbx_seq_one_letter_code
_entity_poly.pdbx_strand_id
1 'polypeptide(L)'
;MKVAIDFGITVTDILKKESNGDLIHNSMLSKKKPSEELINEIIKDINVDEIESISLTGGHHALIGDSIDKIKVMHVNEVEAIGKGGFHLSRLNSNTPAIIVSAGSGTACILAKDGHFMHCSGTGVGGGTILGLSKLLLGTADAQEIESLASNGSYIGTDLILGDVVSGPIGLLPSDITAVNFGKIAKISEDPSKEDIAAGIMNLVGQTIARIATSVAMAFEVKDIVVVGRTPKFELLRNSIEKAASLSSFNPHFPENAEYASAIGALLVSEE
;
A
#
# COMPACT_ATOMS: atom_id res chain seq x y z
N MET A 1 -18.73 -18.95 10.28
CA MET A 1 -17.78 -18.23 9.36
C MET A 1 -17.89 -16.73 9.60
N LYS A 2 -16.76 -15.99 9.55
CA LYS A 2 -16.75 -14.51 9.55
C LYS A 2 -16.20 -14.00 8.22
N VAL A 3 -16.73 -12.88 7.74
CA VAL A 3 -16.29 -12.26 6.48
C VAL A 3 -15.82 -10.84 6.77
N ALA A 4 -14.67 -10.44 6.23
CA ALA A 4 -14.22 -9.05 6.28
C ALA A 4 -14.02 -8.53 4.86
N ILE A 5 -14.46 -7.30 4.58
CA ILE A 5 -14.39 -6.67 3.27
C ILE A 5 -13.75 -5.30 3.42
N ASP A 6 -12.65 -5.08 2.70
CA ASP A 6 -12.05 -3.76 2.54
C ASP A 6 -12.41 -3.20 1.15
N PHE A 7 -13.18 -2.13 1.13
CA PHE A 7 -13.56 -1.42 -0.10
C PHE A 7 -12.48 -0.42 -0.51
N GLY A 8 -11.38 -0.92 -1.07
CA GLY A 8 -10.34 -0.06 -1.62
C GLY A 8 -10.78 0.69 -2.88
N ILE A 9 -10.07 1.78 -3.23
CA ILE A 9 -10.35 2.62 -4.41
C ILE A 9 -10.25 1.80 -5.71
N THR A 10 -9.25 0.95 -5.83
CA THR A 10 -8.95 0.18 -7.06
C THR A 10 -9.37 -1.27 -6.94
N VAL A 11 -9.21 -1.86 -5.77
CA VAL A 11 -9.46 -3.28 -5.49
C VAL A 11 -10.24 -3.40 -4.19
N THR A 12 -11.27 -4.25 -4.18
CA THR A 12 -11.98 -4.69 -2.99
C THR A 12 -11.37 -6.02 -2.55
N ASP A 13 -10.89 -6.06 -1.30
CA ASP A 13 -10.29 -7.24 -0.70
C ASP A 13 -11.29 -7.93 0.23
N ILE A 14 -11.38 -9.25 0.11
CA ILE A 14 -12.34 -10.08 0.82
C ILE A 14 -11.58 -11.16 1.57
N LEU A 15 -11.82 -11.24 2.87
CA LEU A 15 -11.26 -12.24 3.74
C LEU A 15 -12.40 -13.06 4.37
N LYS A 16 -12.33 -14.38 4.25
CA LYS A 16 -13.26 -15.30 4.88
C LYS A 16 -12.50 -16.11 5.94
N LYS A 17 -12.98 -16.12 7.17
CA LYS A 17 -12.47 -16.95 8.25
C LYS A 17 -13.44 -18.09 8.50
N GLU A 18 -13.02 -19.30 8.21
CA GLU A 18 -13.80 -20.50 8.44
C GLU A 18 -13.86 -20.88 9.92
N SER A 19 -14.77 -21.77 10.29
CA SER A 19 -14.95 -22.23 11.67
C SER A 19 -13.75 -23.00 12.22
N ASN A 20 -12.93 -23.60 11.34
CA ASN A 20 -11.66 -24.25 11.69
C ASN A 20 -10.49 -23.25 11.87
N GLY A 21 -10.72 -21.95 11.60
CA GLY A 21 -9.73 -20.88 11.69
C GLY A 21 -8.99 -20.57 10.40
N ASP A 22 -9.23 -21.32 9.33
CA ASP A 22 -8.58 -21.07 8.03
C ASP A 22 -9.03 -19.74 7.43
N LEU A 23 -8.08 -19.02 6.80
CA LEU A 23 -8.29 -17.74 6.13
C LEU A 23 -8.26 -17.94 4.63
N ILE A 24 -9.34 -17.56 3.96
CA ILE A 24 -9.45 -17.57 2.50
C ILE A 24 -9.45 -16.12 2.02
N HIS A 25 -8.48 -15.77 1.19
CA HIS A 25 -8.27 -14.43 0.65
C HIS A 25 -8.74 -14.37 -0.81
N ASN A 26 -9.55 -13.36 -1.13
CA ASN A 26 -9.99 -13.07 -2.47
C ASN A 26 -9.90 -11.56 -2.74
N SER A 27 -9.81 -11.18 -4.01
CA SER A 27 -9.80 -9.78 -4.43
C SER A 27 -10.58 -9.60 -5.71
N MET A 28 -11.23 -8.45 -5.86
CA MET A 28 -11.94 -8.05 -7.08
C MET A 28 -11.70 -6.58 -7.40
N LEU A 29 -11.80 -6.20 -8.68
CA LEU A 29 -11.71 -4.79 -9.06
C LEU A 29 -12.90 -4.00 -8.52
N SER A 30 -12.65 -2.84 -7.94
CA SER A 30 -13.67 -1.92 -7.41
C SER A 30 -14.38 -1.17 -8.54
N LYS A 31 -15.24 -1.89 -9.28
CA LYS A 31 -16.04 -1.32 -10.40
C LYS A 31 -17.38 -0.74 -9.94
N LYS A 32 -17.88 -1.17 -8.79
CA LYS A 32 -19.17 -0.77 -8.21
C LYS A 32 -18.91 -0.05 -6.87
N LYS A 33 -19.81 0.89 -6.53
CA LYS A 33 -19.82 1.46 -5.17
C LYS A 33 -20.27 0.42 -4.16
N PRO A 34 -19.80 0.49 -2.90
CA PRO A 34 -20.31 -0.35 -1.82
C PRO A 34 -21.83 -0.26 -1.71
N SER A 35 -22.48 -1.42 -1.70
CA SER A 35 -23.93 -1.56 -1.55
C SER A 35 -24.27 -2.96 -1.03
N GLU A 36 -25.49 -3.13 -0.52
CA GLU A 36 -25.97 -4.45 -0.09
C GLU A 36 -25.95 -5.46 -1.24
N GLU A 37 -26.31 -5.03 -2.46
CA GLU A 37 -26.29 -5.90 -3.65
C GLU A 37 -24.87 -6.40 -3.94
N LEU A 38 -23.85 -5.54 -3.78
CA LEU A 38 -22.46 -5.94 -3.97
C LEU A 38 -22.02 -6.97 -2.90
N ILE A 39 -22.42 -6.78 -1.65
CA ILE A 39 -22.11 -7.75 -0.59
C ILE A 39 -22.81 -9.07 -0.87
N ASN A 40 -24.08 -9.05 -1.25
CA ASN A 40 -24.83 -10.27 -1.61
C ASN A 40 -24.19 -10.98 -2.81
N GLU A 41 -23.61 -10.25 -3.78
CA GLU A 41 -22.82 -10.83 -4.87
C GLU A 41 -21.53 -11.51 -4.36
N ILE A 42 -20.85 -10.89 -3.39
CA ILE A 42 -19.61 -11.42 -2.77
C ILE A 42 -19.87 -12.69 -1.98
N ILE A 43 -20.99 -12.77 -1.28
CA ILE A 43 -21.31 -13.91 -0.41
C ILE A 43 -22.26 -14.93 -1.06
N LYS A 44 -22.65 -14.75 -2.33
CA LYS A 44 -23.67 -15.58 -3.04
C LYS A 44 -23.42 -17.08 -2.99
N ASP A 45 -22.14 -17.48 -2.98
CA ASP A 45 -21.72 -18.90 -2.95
C ASP A 45 -21.54 -19.44 -1.51
N ILE A 46 -21.94 -18.66 -0.50
CA ILE A 46 -21.88 -19.02 0.92
C ILE A 46 -23.30 -19.17 1.43
N ASN A 47 -23.55 -20.23 2.20
CA ASN A 47 -24.81 -20.34 2.91
C ASN A 47 -24.92 -19.23 3.97
N VAL A 48 -25.93 -18.36 3.84
CA VAL A 48 -26.16 -17.21 4.72
C VAL A 48 -26.24 -17.60 6.20
N ASP A 49 -26.82 -18.76 6.49
CA ASP A 49 -26.94 -19.28 7.87
C ASP A 49 -25.59 -19.67 8.50
N GLU A 50 -24.52 -19.81 7.71
CA GLU A 50 -23.17 -20.07 8.18
C GLU A 50 -22.38 -18.80 8.48
N ILE A 51 -22.86 -17.62 8.04
CA ILE A 51 -22.19 -16.33 8.25
C ILE A 51 -22.63 -15.75 9.59
N GLU A 52 -21.68 -15.66 10.52
CA GLU A 52 -21.87 -15.08 11.85
C GLU A 52 -21.91 -13.55 11.80
N SER A 53 -20.97 -12.94 11.05
CA SER A 53 -20.84 -11.50 10.91
C SER A 53 -20.08 -11.10 9.66
N ILE A 54 -20.31 -9.86 9.19
CA ILE A 54 -19.56 -9.21 8.12
C ILE A 54 -18.93 -7.94 8.69
N SER A 55 -17.60 -7.81 8.57
CA SER A 55 -16.86 -6.61 8.97
C SER A 55 -16.50 -5.80 7.73
N LEU A 56 -16.84 -4.52 7.73
CA LEU A 56 -16.63 -3.63 6.59
C LEU A 56 -15.66 -2.50 6.94
N THR A 57 -14.73 -2.23 6.04
CA THR A 57 -13.81 -1.09 6.13
C THR A 57 -13.56 -0.49 4.74
N GLY A 58 -12.74 0.56 4.66
CA GLY A 58 -12.40 1.23 3.41
C GLY A 58 -13.43 2.27 2.97
N GLY A 59 -13.38 2.65 1.69
CA GLY A 59 -14.17 3.75 1.15
C GLY A 59 -15.68 3.48 1.13
N HIS A 60 -16.47 4.43 1.62
CA HIS A 60 -17.94 4.41 1.54
C HIS A 60 -18.65 3.22 2.24
N HIS A 61 -17.94 2.41 3.05
CA HIS A 61 -18.58 1.28 3.75
C HIS A 61 -19.75 1.70 4.64
N ALA A 62 -19.73 2.94 5.16
CA ALA A 62 -20.80 3.50 6.00
C ALA A 62 -22.13 3.73 5.24
N LEU A 63 -22.18 3.55 3.91
CA LEU A 63 -23.43 3.58 3.15
C LEU A 63 -24.26 2.30 3.31
N ILE A 64 -23.67 1.25 3.89
CA ILE A 64 -24.30 -0.05 4.12
C ILE A 64 -24.91 -0.02 5.53
N GLY A 65 -26.07 -0.65 5.69
CA GLY A 65 -26.72 -0.74 7.00
C GLY A 65 -25.97 -1.65 7.99
N ASP A 66 -26.38 -1.61 9.25
CA ASP A 66 -25.79 -2.43 10.35
C ASP A 66 -26.20 -3.91 10.26
N SER A 67 -27.01 -4.28 9.26
CA SER A 67 -27.40 -5.66 8.98
C SER A 67 -27.72 -5.86 7.51
N ILE A 68 -27.41 -7.04 6.97
CA ILE A 68 -27.82 -7.51 5.64
C ILE A 68 -28.59 -8.81 5.88
N ASP A 69 -29.88 -8.82 5.53
CA ASP A 69 -30.80 -9.87 5.93
C ASP A 69 -30.77 -10.09 7.45
N LYS A 70 -30.25 -11.24 7.92
CA LYS A 70 -30.09 -11.57 9.35
C LYS A 70 -28.64 -11.46 9.83
N ILE A 71 -27.69 -11.14 8.94
CA ILE A 71 -26.28 -11.10 9.24
C ILE A 71 -25.94 -9.73 9.85
N LYS A 72 -25.27 -9.73 11.00
CA LYS A 72 -24.74 -8.52 11.62
C LYS A 72 -23.62 -7.93 10.79
N VAL A 73 -23.69 -6.62 10.49
CA VAL A 73 -22.62 -5.87 9.85
C VAL A 73 -21.92 -5.02 10.91
N MET A 74 -20.59 -5.03 10.88
CA MET A 74 -19.73 -4.24 11.76
C MET A 74 -18.90 -3.28 10.91
N HIS A 75 -18.98 -1.99 11.21
CA HIS A 75 -18.22 -0.95 10.53
C HIS A 75 -16.93 -0.68 11.29
N VAL A 76 -15.79 -0.94 10.64
CA VAL A 76 -14.46 -0.75 11.24
C VAL A 76 -13.79 0.48 10.62
N ASN A 77 -13.27 1.36 11.47
CA ASN A 77 -12.53 2.53 11.03
C ASN A 77 -11.31 2.12 10.20
N GLU A 78 -11.08 2.75 9.06
CA GLU A 78 -10.00 2.38 8.13
C GLU A 78 -8.62 2.52 8.77
N VAL A 79 -8.37 3.55 9.58
CA VAL A 79 -7.08 3.74 10.27
C VAL A 79 -6.82 2.60 11.26
N GLU A 80 -7.85 2.20 11.99
CA GLU A 80 -7.79 1.09 12.95
C GLU A 80 -7.58 -0.24 12.21
N ALA A 81 -8.32 -0.49 11.14
CA ALA A 81 -8.18 -1.69 10.33
C ALA A 81 -6.77 -1.83 9.73
N ILE A 82 -6.25 -0.78 9.09
CA ILE A 82 -4.89 -0.78 8.53
C ILE A 82 -3.86 -0.96 9.65
N GLY A 83 -3.98 -0.19 10.73
CA GLY A 83 -3.03 -0.21 11.83
C GLY A 83 -2.96 -1.59 12.49
N LYS A 84 -4.10 -2.16 12.85
CA LYS A 84 -4.20 -3.46 13.52
C LYS A 84 -3.76 -4.61 12.62
N GLY A 85 -4.20 -4.61 11.36
CA GLY A 85 -3.81 -5.65 10.40
C GLY A 85 -2.33 -5.60 10.05
N GLY A 86 -1.79 -4.40 9.78
CA GLY A 86 -0.36 -4.22 9.51
C GLY A 86 0.52 -4.60 10.71
N PHE A 87 0.11 -4.21 11.91
CA PHE A 87 0.80 -4.59 13.14
C PHE A 87 0.77 -6.11 13.38
N HIS A 88 -0.39 -6.74 13.19
CA HIS A 88 -0.54 -8.20 13.29
C HIS A 88 0.39 -8.94 12.32
N LEU A 89 0.39 -8.51 11.05
CA LEU A 89 1.24 -9.13 10.01
C LEU A 89 2.73 -8.93 10.26
N SER A 90 3.14 -7.85 10.93
CA SER A 90 4.53 -7.57 11.24
C SER A 90 5.17 -8.55 12.20
N ARG A 91 4.35 -9.24 13.01
CA ARG A 91 4.78 -10.14 14.09
C ARG A 91 5.68 -9.46 15.14
N LEU A 92 5.63 -8.15 15.24
CA LEU A 92 6.31 -7.39 16.29
C LEU A 92 5.69 -7.69 17.67
N ASN A 93 6.47 -7.51 18.73
CA ASN A 93 5.94 -7.62 20.08
C ASN A 93 4.90 -6.51 20.35
N SER A 94 3.86 -6.82 21.11
CA SER A 94 2.73 -5.91 21.39
C SER A 94 3.13 -4.53 21.92
N ASN A 95 4.27 -4.44 22.61
CA ASN A 95 4.79 -3.20 23.18
C ASN A 95 5.76 -2.44 22.26
N THR A 96 6.03 -2.95 21.05
CA THR A 96 6.96 -2.32 20.11
C THR A 96 6.17 -1.28 19.29
N PRO A 97 6.46 0.02 19.38
CA PRO A 97 5.82 0.99 18.53
C PRO A 97 6.31 0.85 17.09
N ALA A 98 5.39 0.98 16.12
CA ALA A 98 5.72 0.86 14.70
C ALA A 98 4.97 1.91 13.87
N ILE A 99 5.56 2.31 12.76
CA ILE A 99 4.84 3.06 11.71
C ILE A 99 4.34 2.06 10.68
N ILE A 100 3.03 1.91 10.59
CA ILE A 100 2.36 1.12 9.56
C ILE A 100 2.12 2.03 8.36
N VAL A 101 2.72 1.69 7.24
CA VAL A 101 2.62 2.43 5.98
C VAL A 101 1.71 1.66 5.04
N SER A 102 0.50 2.18 4.84
CA SER A 102 -0.41 1.63 3.84
C SER A 102 -0.06 2.19 2.47
N ALA A 103 0.61 1.41 1.63
CA ALA A 103 0.94 1.73 0.25
C ALA A 103 -0.09 1.10 -0.70
N GLY A 104 -1.24 1.76 -0.82
CA GLY A 104 -2.36 1.42 -1.70
C GLY A 104 -2.40 2.32 -2.94
N SER A 105 -3.59 2.79 -3.34
CA SER A 105 -3.76 3.77 -4.43
C SER A 105 -3.08 5.11 -4.10
N GLY A 106 -3.15 5.55 -2.85
CA GLY A 106 -2.31 6.56 -2.21
C GLY A 106 -1.50 5.92 -1.08
N THR A 107 -0.92 6.74 -0.20
CA THR A 107 -0.12 6.28 0.94
C THR A 107 -0.58 6.94 2.23
N ALA A 108 -0.73 6.16 3.29
CA ALA A 108 -1.00 6.65 4.65
C ALA A 108 0.03 6.07 5.63
N CYS A 109 0.45 6.89 6.60
CA CYS A 109 1.32 6.48 7.70
C CYS A 109 0.54 6.50 9.01
N ILE A 110 0.50 5.38 9.71
CA ILE A 110 -0.26 5.15 10.93
C ILE A 110 0.72 4.76 12.03
N LEU A 111 0.72 5.48 13.14
CA LEU A 111 1.44 5.08 14.34
C LEU A 111 0.63 3.98 15.05
N ALA A 112 1.25 2.83 15.23
CA ALA A 112 0.77 1.76 16.10
C ALA A 112 1.57 1.79 17.40
N LYS A 113 0.90 2.09 18.52
CA LYS A 113 1.54 2.19 19.85
C LYS A 113 0.53 1.86 20.95
N ASP A 114 0.92 0.98 21.86
CA ASP A 114 0.14 0.59 23.04
C ASP A 114 -1.31 0.17 22.71
N GLY A 115 -1.49 -0.56 21.60
CA GLY A 115 -2.80 -1.01 21.10
C GLY A 115 -3.63 0.08 20.41
N HIS A 116 -3.12 1.30 20.30
CA HIS A 116 -3.78 2.43 19.64
C HIS A 116 -3.19 2.69 18.26
N PHE A 117 -4.06 3.15 17.34
CA PHE A 117 -3.70 3.43 15.95
C PHE A 117 -4.06 4.87 15.60
N MET A 118 -3.07 5.66 15.19
CA MET A 118 -3.24 7.07 14.87
C MET A 118 -2.71 7.40 13.48
N HIS A 119 -3.54 7.99 12.63
CA HIS A 119 -3.09 8.54 11.36
C HIS A 119 -2.16 9.73 11.60
N CYS A 120 -0.92 9.65 11.11
CA CYS A 120 0.11 10.66 11.32
C CYS A 120 0.36 11.53 10.08
N SER A 121 0.34 10.92 8.91
CA SER A 121 0.62 11.61 7.64
C SER A 121 0.16 10.75 6.46
N GLY A 122 0.22 11.31 5.26
CA GLY A 122 -0.08 10.61 4.02
C GLY A 122 0.21 11.44 2.80
N THR A 123 0.08 10.82 1.64
CA THR A 123 0.20 11.48 0.34
C THR A 123 -0.73 10.84 -0.67
N GLY A 124 -1.18 11.62 -1.66
CA GLY A 124 -1.88 11.07 -2.82
C GLY A 124 -0.99 10.23 -3.76
N VAL A 125 0.31 10.16 -3.49
CA VAL A 125 1.26 9.37 -4.28
C VAL A 125 1.25 7.91 -3.83
N GLY A 126 1.04 7.00 -4.78
CA GLY A 126 0.96 5.55 -4.54
C GLY A 126 0.71 4.79 -5.83
N GLY A 127 0.10 3.62 -5.72
CA GLY A 127 -0.22 2.76 -6.87
C GLY A 127 -1.13 3.44 -7.90
N GLY A 128 -2.08 4.27 -7.45
CA GLY A 128 -2.92 5.08 -8.35
C GLY A 128 -2.10 6.06 -9.18
N THR A 129 -1.04 6.63 -8.60
CA THR A 129 -0.10 7.51 -9.33
C THR A 129 0.67 6.73 -10.38
N ILE A 130 1.14 5.52 -10.04
CA ILE A 130 1.83 4.64 -11.01
C ILE A 130 0.91 4.39 -12.20
N LEU A 131 -0.30 3.90 -11.97
CA LEU A 131 -1.25 3.59 -13.04
C LEU A 131 -1.61 4.82 -13.87
N GLY A 132 -1.87 5.96 -13.21
CA GLY A 132 -2.24 7.21 -13.87
C GLY A 132 -1.13 7.77 -14.76
N LEU A 133 0.09 7.88 -14.24
CA LEU A 133 1.25 8.34 -15.01
C LEU A 133 1.61 7.38 -16.14
N SER A 134 1.57 6.08 -15.89
CA SER A 134 1.81 5.08 -16.94
C SER A 134 0.76 5.14 -18.05
N LYS A 135 -0.51 5.36 -17.69
CA LYS A 135 -1.55 5.58 -18.72
C LYS A 135 -1.26 6.79 -19.60
N LEU A 136 -0.80 7.89 -19.01
CA LEU A 136 -0.49 9.13 -19.74
C LEU A 136 0.80 9.02 -20.57
N LEU A 137 1.85 8.43 -20.01
CA LEU A 137 3.19 8.45 -20.62
C LEU A 137 3.50 7.20 -21.45
N LEU A 138 2.95 6.04 -21.09
CA LEU A 138 3.23 4.75 -21.72
C LEU A 138 2.04 4.22 -22.54
N GLY A 139 0.83 4.77 -22.31
CA GLY A 139 -0.41 4.34 -22.96
C GLY A 139 -1.11 3.17 -22.28
N THR A 140 -0.56 2.63 -21.19
CA THR A 140 -1.10 1.46 -20.47
C THR A 140 -1.33 1.77 -18.99
N ALA A 141 -2.36 1.15 -18.39
CA ALA A 141 -2.60 1.09 -16.96
C ALA A 141 -2.62 -0.36 -16.45
N ASP A 142 -2.17 -1.32 -17.27
CA ASP A 142 -2.03 -2.70 -16.87
C ASP A 142 -0.80 -2.87 -15.97
N ALA A 143 -1.01 -3.37 -14.74
CA ALA A 143 0.03 -3.46 -13.73
C ALA A 143 1.16 -4.42 -14.14
N GLN A 144 0.83 -5.52 -14.82
CA GLN A 144 1.83 -6.51 -15.25
C GLN A 144 2.69 -5.97 -16.39
N GLU A 145 2.07 -5.27 -17.34
CA GLU A 145 2.78 -4.61 -18.43
C GLU A 145 3.72 -3.51 -17.90
N ILE A 146 3.25 -2.69 -16.95
CA ILE A 146 4.05 -1.63 -16.32
C ILE A 146 5.25 -2.24 -15.57
N GLU A 147 5.05 -3.32 -14.81
CA GLU A 147 6.12 -4.01 -14.10
C GLU A 147 7.15 -4.61 -15.06
N SER A 148 6.67 -5.23 -16.15
CA SER A 148 7.55 -5.77 -17.18
C SER A 148 8.40 -4.69 -17.84
N LEU A 149 7.81 -3.53 -18.18
CA LEU A 149 8.57 -2.39 -18.70
C LEU A 149 9.60 -1.91 -17.67
N ALA A 150 9.17 -1.65 -16.44
CA ALA A 150 10.04 -1.12 -15.38
C ALA A 150 11.23 -2.03 -15.07
N SER A 151 11.02 -3.36 -15.09
CA SER A 151 12.07 -4.35 -14.83
C SER A 151 13.16 -4.38 -15.92
N ASN A 152 12.86 -3.90 -17.13
CA ASN A 152 13.79 -3.81 -18.25
C ASN A 152 14.39 -2.41 -18.42
N GLY A 153 14.00 -1.44 -17.59
CA GLY A 153 14.46 -0.07 -17.64
C GLY A 153 15.34 0.34 -16.46
N SER A 154 15.79 1.59 -16.51
CA SER A 154 16.58 2.22 -15.46
C SER A 154 16.08 3.64 -15.20
N TYR A 155 15.77 3.98 -13.93
CA TYR A 155 15.42 5.34 -13.55
C TYR A 155 16.53 6.36 -13.88
N ILE A 156 17.80 5.91 -14.06
CA ILE A 156 18.91 6.77 -14.49
C ILE A 156 18.68 7.36 -15.89
N GLY A 157 17.85 6.71 -16.72
CA GLY A 157 17.44 7.24 -18.02
C GLY A 157 16.56 8.49 -17.92
N THR A 158 15.82 8.64 -16.84
CA THR A 158 14.88 9.76 -16.61
C THR A 158 15.33 10.74 -15.54
N ASP A 159 16.02 10.27 -14.49
CA ASP A 159 16.36 11.05 -13.31
C ASP A 159 17.72 11.69 -13.42
N LEU A 160 17.88 12.90 -12.86
CA LEU A 160 19.21 13.40 -12.53
C LEU A 160 19.68 12.75 -11.24
N ILE A 161 20.83 12.11 -11.30
CA ILE A 161 21.50 11.52 -10.13
C ILE A 161 22.51 12.50 -9.53
N LEU A 162 22.97 12.24 -8.30
CA LEU A 162 23.97 13.10 -7.64
C LEU A 162 25.24 13.24 -8.49
N GLY A 163 25.69 12.18 -9.14
CA GLY A 163 26.84 12.21 -10.05
C GLY A 163 26.70 13.15 -11.24
N ASP A 164 25.46 13.48 -11.65
CA ASP A 164 25.20 14.43 -12.76
C ASP A 164 25.26 15.89 -12.31
N VAL A 165 25.08 16.18 -11.00
CA VAL A 165 24.86 17.55 -10.51
C VAL A 165 25.92 18.04 -9.52
N VAL A 166 26.77 17.14 -9.00
CA VAL A 166 27.76 17.46 -7.97
C VAL A 166 29.14 16.96 -8.39
N SER A 167 30.14 17.82 -8.27
CA SER A 167 31.53 17.53 -8.66
C SER A 167 32.32 16.70 -7.64
N GLY A 168 31.68 16.18 -6.58
CA GLY A 168 32.33 15.40 -5.53
C GLY A 168 31.35 14.71 -4.60
N PRO A 169 31.84 13.88 -3.66
CA PRO A 169 30.98 13.16 -2.75
C PRO A 169 30.23 14.09 -1.79
N ILE A 170 28.96 13.82 -1.57
CA ILE A 170 28.17 14.47 -0.51
C ILE A 170 28.09 13.51 0.68
N GLY A 171 29.05 13.64 1.60
CA GLY A 171 29.15 12.71 2.73
C GLY A 171 29.33 11.26 2.28
N LEU A 172 28.48 10.37 2.77
CA LEU A 172 28.47 8.95 2.43
C LEU A 172 27.42 8.60 1.35
N LEU A 173 26.79 9.60 0.71
CA LEU A 173 25.75 9.34 -0.28
C LEU A 173 26.35 8.78 -1.58
N PRO A 174 25.87 7.65 -2.10
CA PRO A 174 26.27 7.12 -3.39
C PRO A 174 25.93 8.08 -4.54
N SER A 175 26.75 8.08 -5.58
CA SER A 175 26.58 8.99 -6.74
C SER A 175 25.34 8.69 -7.59
N ASP A 176 24.80 7.47 -7.50
CA ASP A 176 23.61 7.00 -8.22
C ASP A 176 22.28 7.31 -7.51
N ILE A 177 22.31 8.07 -6.43
CA ILE A 177 21.08 8.54 -5.78
C ILE A 177 20.44 9.64 -6.64
N THR A 178 19.12 9.53 -6.81
CA THR A 178 18.32 10.55 -7.47
C THR A 178 18.41 11.89 -6.73
N ALA A 179 18.87 12.92 -7.45
CA ALA A 179 18.81 14.31 -7.01
C ALA A 179 17.48 14.94 -7.44
N VAL A 180 17.02 14.67 -8.68
CA VAL A 180 15.76 15.20 -9.22
C VAL A 180 15.07 14.11 -10.05
N ASN A 181 13.93 13.62 -9.58
CA ASN A 181 13.13 12.67 -10.34
C ASN A 181 12.66 13.30 -11.66
N PHE A 182 12.77 12.57 -12.75
CA PHE A 182 12.49 13.04 -14.12
C PHE A 182 13.27 14.30 -14.56
N GLY A 183 14.26 14.72 -13.78
CA GLY A 183 15.00 15.95 -14.04
C GLY A 183 15.88 15.91 -15.28
N LYS A 184 16.27 14.71 -15.74
CA LYS A 184 17.08 14.54 -16.96
C LYS A 184 16.28 14.86 -18.21
N ILE A 185 14.98 14.58 -18.23
CA ILE A 185 14.10 14.75 -19.41
C ILE A 185 14.13 16.17 -19.96
N ALA A 186 14.21 17.17 -19.07
CA ALA A 186 14.27 18.57 -19.50
C ALA A 186 15.61 18.96 -20.16
N LYS A 187 16.62 18.08 -20.17
CA LYS A 187 18.00 18.39 -20.61
C LYS A 187 18.45 17.53 -21.79
N ILE A 188 17.77 16.43 -22.08
CA ILE A 188 18.10 15.52 -23.19
C ILE A 188 17.33 15.91 -24.45
N SER A 189 17.88 15.61 -25.62
CA SER A 189 17.27 15.88 -26.93
C SER A 189 16.46 14.71 -27.46
N GLU A 190 16.70 13.51 -26.96
CA GLU A 190 16.01 12.28 -27.34
C GLU A 190 15.09 11.84 -26.21
N ASP A 191 13.90 11.36 -26.56
CA ASP A 191 12.98 10.81 -25.56
C ASP A 191 13.57 9.53 -24.94
N PRO A 192 13.41 9.33 -23.63
CA PRO A 192 13.81 8.10 -22.97
C PRO A 192 12.96 6.91 -23.46
N SER A 193 13.47 5.71 -23.28
CA SER A 193 12.72 4.49 -23.58
C SER A 193 11.48 4.38 -22.68
N LYS A 194 10.46 3.63 -23.11
CA LYS A 194 9.29 3.34 -22.27
C LYS A 194 9.67 2.61 -20.99
N GLU A 195 10.67 1.76 -21.08
CA GLU A 195 11.24 0.99 -19.98
C GLU A 195 11.82 1.95 -18.92
N ASP A 196 12.61 2.94 -19.35
CA ASP A 196 13.20 3.93 -18.43
C ASP A 196 12.14 4.83 -17.81
N ILE A 197 11.12 5.22 -18.58
CA ILE A 197 9.98 5.98 -18.04
C ILE A 197 9.27 5.17 -16.97
N ALA A 198 8.97 3.89 -17.23
CA ALA A 198 8.33 3.02 -16.24
C ALA A 198 9.18 2.87 -14.97
N ALA A 199 10.50 2.66 -15.12
CA ALA A 199 11.43 2.59 -13.99
C ALA A 199 11.49 3.92 -13.21
N GLY A 200 11.49 5.05 -13.90
CA GLY A 200 11.45 6.39 -13.28
C GLY A 200 10.18 6.63 -12.46
N ILE A 201 9.01 6.21 -12.98
CA ILE A 201 7.74 6.30 -12.24
C ILE A 201 7.79 5.45 -10.96
N MET A 202 8.28 4.20 -11.03
CA MET A 202 8.43 3.33 -9.87
C MET A 202 9.38 3.95 -8.83
N ASN A 203 10.51 4.50 -9.28
CA ASN A 203 11.49 5.14 -8.41
C ASN A 203 10.91 6.38 -7.72
N LEU A 204 10.24 7.27 -8.46
CA LEU A 204 9.57 8.46 -7.91
C LEU A 204 8.59 8.10 -6.80
N VAL A 205 7.72 7.13 -7.05
CA VAL A 205 6.69 6.72 -6.09
C VAL A 205 7.32 6.04 -4.89
N GLY A 206 8.26 5.12 -5.10
CA GLY A 206 8.97 4.42 -4.02
C GLY A 206 9.74 5.37 -3.10
N GLN A 207 10.48 6.31 -3.66
CA GLN A 207 11.18 7.34 -2.89
C GLN A 207 10.24 8.24 -2.10
N THR A 208 9.10 8.62 -2.68
CA THR A 208 8.10 9.46 -2.00
C THR A 208 7.51 8.72 -0.79
N ILE A 209 7.14 7.44 -0.95
CA ILE A 209 6.65 6.59 0.14
C ILE A 209 7.70 6.50 1.25
N ALA A 210 8.95 6.18 0.90
CA ALA A 210 10.03 6.03 1.86
C ALA A 210 10.32 7.33 2.64
N ARG A 211 10.35 8.47 1.94
CA ARG A 211 10.62 9.77 2.59
C ARG A 211 9.55 10.16 3.59
N ILE A 212 8.27 9.97 3.26
CA ILE A 212 7.19 10.23 4.20
C ILE A 212 7.26 9.27 5.38
N ALA A 213 7.41 7.96 5.12
CA ALA A 213 7.50 6.94 6.16
C ALA A 213 8.64 7.20 7.16
N THR A 214 9.85 7.46 6.64
CA THR A 214 11.03 7.72 7.49
C THR A 214 10.91 9.05 8.25
N SER A 215 10.35 10.10 7.62
CA SER A 215 10.12 11.38 8.30
C SER A 215 9.13 11.23 9.46
N VAL A 216 8.06 10.46 9.28
CA VAL A 216 7.10 10.16 10.36
C VAL A 216 7.76 9.32 11.45
N ALA A 217 8.51 8.28 11.08
CA ALA A 217 9.22 7.44 12.04
C ALA A 217 10.21 8.25 12.90
N MET A 218 10.95 9.17 12.29
CA MET A 218 11.86 10.07 13.01
C MET A 218 11.09 11.03 13.94
N ALA A 219 9.97 11.60 13.48
CA ALA A 219 9.18 12.56 14.27
C ALA A 219 8.55 11.93 15.52
N PHE A 220 8.22 10.63 15.46
CA PHE A 220 7.67 9.89 16.59
C PHE A 220 8.71 9.03 17.33
N GLU A 221 9.99 9.12 16.97
CA GLU A 221 11.10 8.35 17.54
C GLU A 221 10.87 6.83 17.48
N VAL A 222 10.23 6.37 16.39
CA VAL A 222 9.94 4.96 16.11
C VAL A 222 10.99 4.39 15.17
N LYS A 223 11.45 3.17 15.42
CA LYS A 223 12.46 2.50 14.59
C LYS A 223 11.86 1.57 13.54
N ASP A 224 10.71 0.98 13.84
CA ASP A 224 10.10 -0.05 13.01
C ASP A 224 9.12 0.57 12.03
N ILE A 225 9.34 0.32 10.74
CA ILE A 225 8.46 0.70 9.64
C ILE A 225 7.96 -0.58 8.98
N VAL A 226 6.65 -0.74 8.92
CA VAL A 226 5.97 -1.89 8.30
C VAL A 226 5.19 -1.39 7.11
N VAL A 227 5.53 -1.86 5.91
CA VAL A 227 4.87 -1.44 4.67
C VAL A 227 3.87 -2.49 4.23
N VAL A 228 2.60 -2.12 4.20
CA VAL A 228 1.48 -2.97 3.79
C VAL A 228 0.78 -2.38 2.57
N GLY A 229 -0.18 -3.11 2.02
CA GLY A 229 -0.89 -2.73 0.81
C GLY A 229 -0.35 -3.46 -0.42
N ARG A 230 -0.94 -3.17 -1.56
CA ARG A 230 -0.68 -3.90 -2.82
C ARG A 230 0.50 -3.34 -3.62
N THR A 231 0.77 -2.04 -3.47
CA THR A 231 1.77 -1.34 -4.27
C THR A 231 3.19 -1.91 -4.12
N PRO A 232 3.65 -2.38 -2.93
CA PRO A 232 4.97 -3.00 -2.76
C PRO A 232 5.16 -4.37 -3.45
N LYS A 233 4.14 -4.89 -4.12
CA LYS A 233 4.28 -6.07 -5.00
C LYS A 233 5.10 -5.77 -6.25
N PHE A 234 5.15 -4.51 -6.69
CA PHE A 234 6.10 -4.08 -7.72
C PHE A 234 7.52 -4.14 -7.16
N GLU A 235 8.35 -5.04 -7.72
CA GLU A 235 9.70 -5.30 -7.21
C GLU A 235 10.59 -4.05 -7.25
N LEU A 236 10.60 -3.33 -8.37
CA LEU A 236 11.42 -2.12 -8.50
C LEU A 236 11.00 -1.02 -7.53
N LEU A 237 9.70 -0.88 -7.28
CA LEU A 237 9.20 0.08 -6.29
C LEU A 237 9.63 -0.31 -4.87
N ARG A 238 9.50 -1.59 -4.51
CA ARG A 238 9.95 -2.10 -3.22
C ARG A 238 11.43 -1.80 -3.01
N ASN A 239 12.27 -2.12 -4.00
CA ASN A 239 13.70 -1.83 -3.99
C ASN A 239 13.98 -0.31 -3.82
N SER A 240 13.16 0.54 -4.47
CA SER A 240 13.28 2.01 -4.32
C SER A 240 12.91 2.49 -2.92
N ILE A 241 11.89 1.88 -2.28
CA ILE A 241 11.54 2.16 -0.89
C ILE A 241 12.69 1.76 0.04
N GLU A 242 13.21 0.55 -0.10
CA GLU A 242 14.32 0.03 0.73
C GLU A 242 15.58 0.91 0.59
N LYS A 243 15.98 1.21 -0.66
CA LYS A 243 17.14 2.05 -0.94
C LYS A 243 16.97 3.47 -0.37
N ALA A 244 15.81 4.08 -0.56
CA ALA A 244 15.56 5.43 -0.04
C ALA A 244 15.46 5.48 1.49
N ALA A 245 14.88 4.48 2.14
CA ALA A 245 14.78 4.39 3.60
C ALA A 245 16.16 4.16 4.25
N SER A 246 17.02 3.34 3.64
CA SER A 246 18.36 3.04 4.14
C SER A 246 19.26 4.28 4.26
N LEU A 247 19.02 5.31 3.42
CA LEU A 247 19.73 6.60 3.53
C LEU A 247 19.45 7.35 4.84
N SER A 248 18.36 7.00 5.52
CA SER A 248 18.01 7.52 6.84
C SER A 248 18.16 6.45 7.93
N SER A 249 18.91 5.38 7.65
CA SER A 249 19.18 4.25 8.56
C SER A 249 17.92 3.48 8.98
N PHE A 250 16.89 3.44 8.12
CA PHE A 250 15.69 2.60 8.31
C PHE A 250 15.74 1.39 7.38
N ASN A 251 15.18 0.28 7.87
CA ASN A 251 15.01 -0.95 7.11
C ASN A 251 13.53 -1.36 7.17
N PRO A 252 12.70 -0.95 6.21
CA PRO A 252 11.28 -1.26 6.21
C PRO A 252 11.02 -2.76 6.11
N HIS A 253 10.06 -3.24 6.89
CA HIS A 253 9.58 -4.61 6.84
C HIS A 253 8.38 -4.73 5.89
N PHE A 254 8.38 -5.72 5.01
CA PHE A 254 7.30 -6.03 4.06
C PHE A 254 6.75 -7.43 4.41
N PRO A 255 5.69 -7.51 5.19
CA PRO A 255 5.15 -8.81 5.61
C PRO A 255 4.48 -9.55 4.45
N GLU A 256 4.37 -10.86 4.57
CA GLU A 256 3.52 -11.68 3.70
C GLU A 256 2.04 -11.29 3.86
N ASN A 257 1.25 -11.43 2.80
CA ASN A 257 -0.16 -11.05 2.76
C ASN A 257 -0.44 -9.56 3.07
N ALA A 258 0.56 -8.70 2.88
CA ALA A 258 0.49 -7.27 3.15
C ALA A 258 -0.68 -6.58 2.43
N GLU A 259 -1.09 -7.07 1.26
CA GLU A 259 -2.21 -6.55 0.48
C GLU A 259 -3.57 -6.71 1.16
N TYR A 260 -3.71 -7.66 2.09
CA TYR A 260 -4.94 -7.92 2.83
C TYR A 260 -4.94 -7.31 4.23
N ALA A 261 -3.94 -6.48 4.57
CA ALA A 261 -3.78 -5.94 5.91
C ALA A 261 -5.06 -5.28 6.46
N SER A 262 -5.74 -4.44 5.65
CA SER A 262 -6.97 -3.77 6.08
C SER A 262 -8.11 -4.76 6.35
N ALA A 263 -8.31 -5.75 5.48
CA ALA A 263 -9.34 -6.77 5.69
C ALA A 263 -9.03 -7.66 6.92
N ILE A 264 -7.77 -8.03 7.12
CA ILE A 264 -7.30 -8.75 8.31
C ILE A 264 -7.56 -7.91 9.56
N GLY A 265 -7.21 -6.63 9.55
CA GLY A 265 -7.45 -5.74 10.68
C GLY A 265 -8.93 -5.56 10.99
N ALA A 266 -9.78 -5.40 9.96
CA ALA A 266 -11.23 -5.32 10.15
C ALA A 266 -11.80 -6.60 10.79
N LEU A 267 -11.30 -7.77 10.40
CA LEU A 267 -11.66 -9.03 11.03
C LEU A 267 -11.22 -9.06 12.50
N LEU A 268 -9.98 -8.70 12.81
CA LEU A 268 -9.43 -8.71 14.16
C LEU A 268 -10.15 -7.73 15.10
N VAL A 269 -10.53 -6.54 14.63
CA VAL A 269 -11.33 -5.59 15.43
C VAL A 269 -12.70 -6.19 15.78
N SER A 270 -13.31 -6.91 14.86
CA SER A 270 -14.61 -7.53 15.08
C SER A 270 -14.59 -8.75 16.03
N GLU A 271 -13.42 -9.23 16.41
CA GLU A 271 -13.22 -10.35 17.33
C GLU A 271 -12.99 -9.90 18.80
N GLU A 272 -12.83 -8.61 19.02
CA GLU A 272 -12.75 -7.97 20.35
C GLU A 272 -14.14 -7.65 20.90
#